data_f6f4d76e8d044965171ab86f5e5c9219
#
_entry.id   f6f4d76e8d044965171ab86f5e5c9219
#
_cell.length_a   1.000
_cell.length_b   1.000
_cell.length_c   1.000
_cell.angle_alpha   90.00
_cell.angle_beta   90.00
_cell.angle_gamma   90.00
#
_symmetry.space_group_name_H-M   'P 1'
#
loop_
_entity.id
_entity.type
_entity.pdbx_description
1 polymer ?
#
loop_
_entity_poly.entity_id
_entity_poly.type
_entity_poly.pdbx_seq_one_letter_code
_entity_poly.pdbx_strand_id
1 'polypeptide(L)'
;IRKTIITSVSLIIVWTALLETYAAASDTQRVTPGNFGLPGIVDLPTAQRFPDGELVITQQLHKYLARSGISFQALPRVGVSFLYTGHGINGGEAYGRINHDRSFDAHISILDEGTYLPTISLGLRDFIGTGWYSSEYIVGTKSLGNLELTAGLGFGRLAERRSFSNPLGALSSRFDRRDGNAVGRGGTLGTINWFQGNAAAFYGIQYHINDKITLSSEYTSDTMSRESLYYLNVKSPWNFGASYELNDYVNLSAQYLYGNQVSITAHVNVNPGRPPFLGGKELAPVPMRLRGEGALPFNINYDAKIRKVLAVDGFKIQNLDFDDDTVSIMVKNTKFRSTAQALGRLASTLQRFTSDQIKFAKISLISGSLQTATYRVDLEQITKEQFEPAILKSDKPSIVAVDAEGIPSKEVETRFTWGVGPYIEHRLFNPDLPLSWETGVEVEAGYQIANGLKVSGSVRKSILTNLTDNKRRSNSTLPRVHSDWPLYDFAGQSGHIYELTL
;
A
#
# COMPACT_ATOMS: atom_id res chain seq x y z
N ILE A 1 26.28 -5.87 11.35
CA ILE A 1 25.15 -6.35 12.17
C ILE A 1 24.40 -5.18 12.81
N ARG A 2 25.04 -4.30 13.58
CA ARG A 2 24.38 -3.13 14.17
C ARG A 2 23.78 -2.15 13.14
N LYS A 3 24.43 -1.93 12.01
CA LYS A 3 23.95 -1.04 10.94
C LYS A 3 22.70 -1.58 10.23
N THR A 4 22.62 -2.89 9.95
CA THR A 4 21.49 -3.48 9.21
C THR A 4 20.19 -3.47 10.03
N ILE A 5 20.27 -3.73 11.34
CA ILE A 5 19.09 -3.71 12.23
C ILE A 5 18.58 -2.28 12.43
N ILE A 6 19.49 -1.34 12.67
CA ILE A 6 19.12 0.07 12.87
C ILE A 6 18.48 0.67 11.62
N THR A 7 18.97 0.30 10.43
CA THR A 7 18.47 0.85 9.16
C THR A 7 17.12 0.27 8.75
N SER A 8 16.87 -1.01 9.03
CA SER A 8 15.53 -1.59 8.78
C SER A 8 14.46 -1.01 9.71
N VAL A 9 14.81 -0.76 10.97
CA VAL A 9 13.92 -0.09 11.94
C VAL A 9 13.69 1.37 11.55
N SER A 10 14.71 2.06 11.04
CA SER A 10 14.58 3.46 10.58
C SER A 10 13.66 3.59 9.37
N LEU A 11 13.67 2.63 8.45
CA LEU A 11 12.76 2.62 7.30
C LEU A 11 11.30 2.49 7.74
N ILE A 12 11.03 1.62 8.72
CA ILE A 12 9.70 1.43 9.31
C ILE A 12 9.23 2.72 10.00
N ILE A 13 10.09 3.39 10.77
CA ILE A 13 9.74 4.62 11.51
C ILE A 13 9.45 5.79 10.56
N VAL A 14 10.17 5.94 9.46
CA VAL A 14 9.93 7.01 8.48
C VAL A 14 8.62 6.81 7.72
N TRP A 15 8.25 5.55 7.39
CA TRP A 15 6.96 5.23 6.79
C TRP A 15 5.80 5.51 7.76
N THR A 16 5.99 5.31 9.06
CA THR A 16 4.95 5.57 10.07
C THR A 16 4.70 7.06 10.28
N ALA A 17 5.73 7.90 10.21
CA ALA A 17 5.61 9.35 10.38
C ALA A 17 4.82 10.04 9.24
N LEU A 18 4.75 9.44 8.05
CA LEU A 18 3.97 9.96 6.92
C LEU A 18 2.47 9.58 6.96
N LEU A 19 2.07 8.66 7.86
CA LEU A 19 0.71 8.14 7.96
C LEU A 19 -0.06 8.64 9.20
N GLU A 20 0.51 9.53 10.00
CA GLU A 20 -0.21 10.14 11.11
C GLU A 20 -1.26 11.13 10.60
N THR A 21 -2.43 10.65 10.28
CA THR A 21 -3.73 11.26 10.58
C THR A 21 -4.89 10.43 10.00
N TYR A 22 -5.88 10.20 10.87
CA TYR A 22 -7.30 9.85 10.62
C TYR A 22 -7.75 8.39 10.79
N ALA A 23 -8.22 8.10 11.99
CA ALA A 23 -9.08 6.97 12.29
C ALA A 23 -10.57 7.36 12.17
N ALA A 24 -11.33 6.54 11.44
CA ALA A 24 -12.77 6.42 11.63
C ALA A 24 -13.03 4.97 12.05
N ALA A 25 -13.54 4.79 13.24
CA ALA A 25 -13.83 3.49 13.83
C ALA A 25 -14.85 2.71 13.00
N SER A 26 -14.52 1.49 12.62
CA SER A 26 -15.48 0.44 12.29
C SER A 26 -15.29 -0.70 13.29
N ASP A 27 -16.39 -1.12 13.86
CA ASP A 27 -16.54 -2.10 14.96
C ASP A 27 -16.33 -3.54 14.44
N THR A 28 -15.25 -3.79 13.69
CA THR A 28 -14.85 -5.11 13.23
C THR A 28 -13.49 -5.44 13.83
N GLN A 29 -13.46 -6.49 14.65
CA GLN A 29 -12.24 -7.08 15.18
C GLN A 29 -11.21 -7.24 14.06
N ARG A 30 -10.03 -6.62 14.22
CA ARG A 30 -8.98 -6.64 13.21
C ARG A 30 -8.32 -7.99 13.15
N VAL A 31 -8.19 -8.50 11.93
CA VAL A 31 -7.48 -9.75 11.67
C VAL A 31 -5.98 -9.47 11.68
N THR A 32 -5.25 -10.18 12.55
CA THR A 32 -3.79 -10.04 12.66
C THR A 32 -3.10 -10.81 11.54
N PRO A 33 -2.19 -10.18 10.78
CA PRO A 33 -1.34 -10.89 9.83
C PRO A 33 -0.26 -11.69 10.57
N GLY A 34 0.00 -12.91 10.10
CA GLY A 34 1.17 -13.69 10.54
C GLY A 34 2.43 -13.36 9.74
N ASN A 35 3.54 -14.02 10.07
CA ASN A 35 4.84 -13.83 9.40
C ASN A 35 4.83 -14.21 7.91
N PHE A 36 3.84 -14.96 7.46
CA PHE A 36 3.62 -15.28 6.04
C PHE A 36 2.67 -14.28 5.33
N GLY A 37 2.30 -13.19 6.01
CA GLY A 37 1.52 -12.10 5.43
C GLY A 37 0.02 -12.37 5.29
N LEU A 38 -0.43 -13.61 5.36
CA LEU A 38 -1.83 -14.02 5.44
C LEU A 38 -2.30 -14.02 6.91
N PRO A 39 -3.62 -14.12 7.19
CA PRO A 39 -4.12 -14.20 8.55
C PRO A 39 -3.43 -15.29 9.37
N GLY A 40 -2.88 -14.94 10.52
CA GLY A 40 -2.05 -15.87 11.28
C GLY A 40 -1.84 -15.46 12.73
N ILE A 41 -1.30 -16.40 13.52
CA ILE A 41 -0.95 -16.21 14.94
C ILE A 41 0.44 -15.58 15.05
N VAL A 42 1.47 -16.35 14.66
CA VAL A 42 2.87 -15.95 14.51
C VAL A 42 3.36 -16.53 13.18
N ASP A 43 3.74 -17.81 13.13
CA ASP A 43 4.07 -18.54 11.89
C ASP A 43 2.88 -19.39 11.41
N LEU A 44 1.94 -19.73 12.27
CA LEU A 44 0.79 -20.57 11.96
C LEU A 44 -0.38 -19.74 11.42
N PRO A 45 -1.14 -20.29 10.44
CA PRO A 45 -2.32 -19.65 9.91
C PRO A 45 -3.48 -19.68 10.89
N THR A 46 -4.36 -18.67 10.82
CA THR A 46 -5.71 -18.71 11.36
C THR A 46 -6.73 -18.99 10.26
N ALA A 47 -7.99 -19.28 10.63
CA ALA A 47 -9.05 -19.45 9.64
C ALA A 47 -9.69 -18.13 9.21
N GLN A 48 -9.31 -17.03 9.81
CA GLN A 48 -9.81 -15.70 9.52
C GLN A 48 -9.43 -15.23 8.10
N ARG A 49 -10.05 -14.18 7.63
CA ARG A 49 -9.76 -13.54 6.35
C ARG A 49 -9.66 -12.04 6.52
N PHE A 50 -8.85 -11.41 5.70
CA PHE A 50 -8.82 -9.96 5.61
C PHE A 50 -10.10 -9.41 4.97
N PRO A 51 -10.42 -8.13 5.19
CA PRO A 51 -11.44 -7.43 4.41
C PRO A 51 -11.18 -7.55 2.90
N ASP A 52 -12.24 -7.63 2.11
CA ASP A 52 -12.13 -7.70 0.65
C ASP A 52 -11.31 -6.52 0.08
N GLY A 53 -10.38 -6.81 -0.81
CA GLY A 53 -9.47 -5.83 -1.38
C GLY A 53 -8.31 -5.38 -0.46
N GLU A 54 -8.14 -5.97 0.73
CA GLU A 54 -7.03 -5.63 1.63
C GLU A 54 -5.69 -6.07 1.05
N LEU A 55 -4.74 -5.14 1.02
CA LEU A 55 -3.34 -5.36 0.68
C LEU A 55 -2.51 -5.26 1.95
N VAL A 56 -1.70 -6.28 2.23
CA VAL A 56 -0.80 -6.33 3.38
C VAL A 56 0.63 -6.46 2.91
N ILE A 57 1.47 -5.50 3.28
CA ILE A 57 2.91 -5.56 3.05
C ILE A 57 3.55 -6.03 4.35
N THR A 58 4.31 -7.10 4.29
CA THR A 58 4.95 -7.73 5.46
C THR A 58 6.46 -7.64 5.36
N GLN A 59 7.11 -7.25 6.44
CA GLN A 59 8.55 -7.30 6.60
C GLN A 59 8.91 -7.95 7.92
N GLN A 60 9.48 -9.15 7.88
CA GLN A 60 9.98 -9.90 9.04
C GLN A 60 11.50 -9.92 9.04
N LEU A 61 12.07 -9.79 10.23
CA LEU A 61 13.51 -9.88 10.47
C LEU A 61 13.80 -10.67 11.73
N HIS A 62 14.68 -11.66 11.63
CA HIS A 62 15.37 -12.24 12.77
C HIS A 62 16.85 -12.50 12.42
N LYS A 63 17.63 -13.00 13.35
CA LYS A 63 19.09 -13.12 13.20
C LYS A 63 19.54 -13.72 11.86
N TYR A 64 18.83 -14.69 11.33
CA TYR A 64 19.26 -15.46 10.15
C TYR A 64 18.31 -15.35 8.96
N LEU A 65 17.18 -14.62 9.10
CA LEU A 65 16.17 -14.57 8.07
C LEU A 65 15.65 -13.14 7.90
N ALA A 66 15.50 -12.74 6.64
CA ALA A 66 14.71 -11.59 6.25
C ALA A 66 13.63 -12.05 5.28
N ARG A 67 12.36 -11.81 5.61
CA ARG A 67 11.21 -12.13 4.76
C ARG A 67 10.45 -10.87 4.42
N SER A 68 10.28 -10.62 3.14
CA SER A 68 9.43 -9.57 2.61
C SER A 68 8.26 -10.20 1.88
N GLY A 69 7.07 -9.66 2.06
CA GLY A 69 5.87 -10.22 1.44
C GLY A 69 4.84 -9.17 1.07
N ILE A 70 4.03 -9.53 0.10
CA ILE A 70 2.83 -8.80 -0.30
C ILE A 70 1.68 -9.79 -0.32
N SER A 71 0.65 -9.54 0.45
CA SER A 71 -0.57 -10.34 0.49
C SER A 71 -1.76 -9.52 0.04
N PHE A 72 -2.69 -10.16 -0.61
CA PHE A 72 -3.87 -9.49 -1.15
C PHE A 72 -5.11 -10.36 -0.97
N GLN A 73 -6.16 -9.80 -0.37
CA GLN A 73 -7.48 -10.41 -0.34
C GLN A 73 -8.13 -10.19 -1.70
N ALA A 74 -7.87 -11.11 -2.63
CA ALA A 74 -8.24 -10.97 -4.04
C ALA A 74 -9.74 -11.13 -4.29
N LEU A 75 -10.42 -11.91 -3.45
CA LEU A 75 -11.87 -12.13 -3.46
C LEU A 75 -12.36 -12.21 -2.02
N PRO A 76 -13.66 -12.03 -1.74
CA PRO A 76 -14.20 -12.06 -0.37
C PRO A 76 -13.82 -13.30 0.46
N ARG A 77 -13.45 -14.41 -0.20
CA ARG A 77 -13.07 -15.68 0.44
C ARG A 77 -11.66 -16.18 0.07
N VAL A 78 -10.92 -15.46 -0.78
CA VAL A 78 -9.62 -15.91 -1.29
C VAL A 78 -8.57 -14.85 -1.04
N GLY A 79 -7.64 -15.15 -0.17
CA GLY A 79 -6.41 -14.40 0.05
C GLY A 79 -5.23 -15.10 -0.63
N VAL A 80 -4.30 -14.31 -1.17
CA VAL A 80 -3.06 -14.79 -1.78
C VAL A 80 -1.88 -14.01 -1.24
N SER A 81 -0.70 -14.61 -1.17
CA SER A 81 0.52 -13.89 -0.86
C SER A 81 1.68 -14.29 -1.76
N PHE A 82 2.57 -13.35 -1.97
CA PHE A 82 3.88 -13.56 -2.53
C PHE A 82 4.92 -13.20 -1.48
N LEU A 83 5.85 -14.12 -1.21
CA LEU A 83 6.90 -13.96 -0.22
C LEU A 83 8.26 -14.10 -0.87
N TYR A 84 9.17 -13.27 -0.44
CA TYR A 84 10.57 -13.33 -0.78
C TYR A 84 11.39 -13.43 0.51
N THR A 85 12.05 -14.57 0.68
CA THR A 85 12.77 -14.89 1.93
C THR A 85 14.26 -15.05 1.66
N GLY A 86 15.08 -14.27 2.35
CA GLY A 86 16.53 -14.45 2.41
C GLY A 86 16.91 -15.26 3.63
N HIS A 87 17.54 -16.42 3.42
CA HIS A 87 18.01 -17.33 4.45
C HIS A 87 19.52 -17.19 4.70
N GLY A 88 19.93 -17.26 5.95
CA GLY A 88 21.36 -17.23 6.32
C GLY A 88 22.01 -15.86 6.24
N ILE A 89 21.24 -14.77 6.39
CA ILE A 89 21.69 -13.38 6.20
C ILE A 89 22.86 -12.94 7.12
N ASN A 90 23.09 -13.64 8.25
CA ASN A 90 24.18 -13.34 9.21
C ASN A 90 25.03 -14.58 9.54
N GLY A 91 25.54 -15.26 8.50
CA GLY A 91 26.57 -16.27 8.70
C GLY A 91 26.07 -17.68 8.99
N GLY A 92 25.19 -18.19 8.16
CA GLY A 92 25.11 -19.63 8.00
C GLY A 92 26.39 -20.10 7.30
N GLU A 93 27.43 -20.47 8.06
CA GLU A 93 28.76 -20.85 7.55
C GLU A 93 28.71 -21.98 6.51
N ALA A 94 27.67 -22.80 6.51
CA ALA A 94 27.49 -23.92 5.59
C ALA A 94 27.29 -23.51 4.11
N TYR A 95 26.91 -22.28 3.82
CA TYR A 95 26.61 -21.85 2.45
C TYR A 95 27.49 -20.75 1.89
N GLY A 96 28.14 -19.94 2.72
CA GLY A 96 28.87 -18.76 2.24
C GLY A 96 28.03 -17.78 1.40
N ARG A 97 26.73 -18.01 1.30
CA ARG A 97 25.77 -17.26 0.46
C ARG A 97 24.43 -17.16 1.14
N ILE A 98 23.78 -16.01 1.01
CA ILE A 98 22.36 -15.85 1.30
C ILE A 98 21.58 -16.65 0.26
N ASN A 99 20.75 -17.58 0.72
CA ASN A 99 19.86 -18.31 -0.17
C ASN A 99 18.50 -17.61 -0.23
N HIS A 100 18.04 -17.36 -1.42
CA HIS A 100 16.77 -16.64 -1.63
C HIS A 100 15.67 -17.59 -2.07
N ASP A 101 14.59 -17.56 -1.34
CA ASP A 101 13.37 -18.32 -1.63
C ASP A 101 12.24 -17.41 -2.11
N ARG A 102 11.43 -17.91 -3.03
CA ARG A 102 10.21 -17.27 -3.53
C ARG A 102 9.07 -18.22 -3.35
N SER A 103 8.06 -17.80 -2.60
CA SER A 103 6.87 -18.61 -2.36
C SER A 103 5.60 -17.84 -2.66
N PHE A 104 4.60 -18.60 -3.13
CA PHE A 104 3.24 -18.12 -3.30
C PHE A 104 2.33 -18.96 -2.42
N ASP A 105 1.52 -18.28 -1.62
CA ASP A 105 0.57 -18.91 -0.73
C ASP A 105 -0.86 -18.54 -1.12
N ALA A 106 -1.81 -19.43 -0.83
CA ALA A 106 -3.23 -19.19 -0.99
C ALA A 106 -3.97 -19.59 0.27
N HIS A 107 -4.98 -18.81 0.64
CA HIS A 107 -5.86 -19.02 1.79
C HIS A 107 -7.31 -18.88 1.35
N ILE A 108 -8.12 -19.91 1.58
CA ILE A 108 -9.50 -20.01 1.09
C ILE A 108 -10.42 -20.24 2.28
N SER A 109 -11.27 -19.27 2.58
CA SER A 109 -12.29 -19.38 3.62
C SER A 109 -13.48 -20.18 3.13
N ILE A 110 -13.78 -21.28 3.81
CA ILE A 110 -14.86 -22.23 3.45
C ILE A 110 -16.13 -21.94 4.23
N LEU A 111 -16.00 -21.77 5.55
CA LEU A 111 -17.12 -21.59 6.47
C LEU A 111 -16.88 -20.38 7.36
N ASP A 112 -17.89 -19.55 7.48
CA ASP A 112 -17.87 -18.41 8.40
C ASP A 112 -18.19 -18.83 9.82
N GLU A 113 -17.72 -18.07 10.79
CA GLU A 113 -17.99 -18.31 12.20
C GLU A 113 -19.48 -18.20 12.50
N GLY A 114 -20.02 -19.22 13.17
CA GLY A 114 -21.37 -19.22 13.71
C GLY A 114 -21.35 -19.25 15.24
N THR A 115 -22.50 -19.32 15.85
CA THR A 115 -22.61 -19.38 17.32
C THR A 115 -21.78 -20.53 17.90
N TYR A 116 -21.86 -21.72 17.31
CA TYR A 116 -21.17 -22.92 17.79
C TYR A 116 -20.02 -23.38 16.89
N LEU A 117 -20.06 -23.04 15.60
CA LEU A 117 -19.07 -23.46 14.62
C LEU A 117 -17.95 -22.44 14.51
N PRO A 118 -16.67 -22.87 14.39
CA PRO A 118 -15.57 -21.98 14.09
C PRO A 118 -15.62 -21.53 12.61
N THR A 119 -14.92 -20.46 12.30
CA THR A 119 -14.49 -20.21 10.91
C THR A 119 -13.61 -21.38 10.47
N ILE A 120 -13.77 -21.87 9.24
CA ILE A 120 -12.93 -22.92 8.65
C ILE A 120 -12.33 -22.42 7.35
N SER A 121 -11.02 -22.62 7.21
CA SER A 121 -10.27 -22.25 6.02
C SER A 121 -9.31 -23.36 5.59
N LEU A 122 -9.01 -23.39 4.30
CA LEU A 122 -7.99 -24.23 3.66
C LEU A 122 -6.86 -23.32 3.20
N GLY A 123 -5.64 -23.83 3.21
CA GLY A 123 -4.53 -23.08 2.63
C GLY A 123 -3.46 -23.95 2.00
N LEU A 124 -2.76 -23.31 1.08
CA LEU A 124 -1.63 -23.87 0.36
C LEU A 124 -0.45 -22.90 0.58
N ARG A 125 0.66 -23.40 1.08
CA ARG A 125 1.90 -22.65 1.20
C ARG A 125 2.88 -23.11 0.16
N ASP A 126 3.55 -22.14 -0.45
CA ASP A 126 4.60 -22.35 -1.46
C ASP A 126 4.15 -23.31 -2.60
N PHE A 127 2.93 -23.07 -3.09
CA PHE A 127 2.32 -23.96 -4.08
C PHE A 127 2.80 -23.68 -5.53
N ILE A 128 3.41 -22.52 -5.79
CA ILE A 128 4.08 -22.13 -7.06
C ILE A 128 5.52 -21.67 -6.83
N GLY A 129 6.09 -21.94 -5.68
CA GLY A 129 7.42 -21.50 -5.31
C GLY A 129 8.51 -22.53 -5.58
N THR A 130 9.55 -22.46 -4.74
CA THR A 130 10.67 -23.42 -4.78
C THR A 130 10.33 -24.72 -4.07
N GLY A 131 9.23 -24.77 -3.32
CA GLY A 131 8.86 -25.87 -2.44
C GLY A 131 9.57 -25.86 -1.09
N TRP A 132 10.28 -24.78 -0.75
CA TRP A 132 10.98 -24.69 0.54
C TRP A 132 10.01 -24.75 1.72
N TYR A 133 8.87 -24.06 1.61
CA TYR A 133 7.79 -24.00 2.62
C TYR A 133 6.57 -24.86 2.26
N SER A 134 6.69 -25.74 1.26
CA SER A 134 5.55 -26.51 0.72
C SER A 134 4.79 -27.24 1.82
N SER A 135 3.59 -26.80 2.06
CA SER A 135 2.65 -27.36 3.03
C SER A 135 1.22 -26.94 2.72
N GLU A 136 0.30 -27.77 3.16
CA GLU A 136 -1.13 -27.50 3.08
C GLU A 136 -1.72 -27.57 4.50
N TYR A 137 -2.86 -26.93 4.70
CA TYR A 137 -3.53 -26.94 5.99
C TYR A 137 -5.04 -26.81 5.88
N ILE A 138 -5.71 -27.39 6.89
CA ILE A 138 -7.11 -27.17 7.22
C ILE A 138 -7.11 -26.55 8.62
N VAL A 139 -7.70 -25.38 8.78
CA VAL A 139 -7.64 -24.64 10.05
C VAL A 139 -9.01 -24.15 10.45
N GLY A 140 -9.29 -24.21 11.74
CA GLY A 140 -10.46 -23.64 12.37
C GLY A 140 -10.07 -22.59 13.42
N THR A 141 -10.78 -21.45 13.43
CA THR A 141 -10.60 -20.39 14.44
C THR A 141 -11.93 -20.01 15.04
N LYS A 142 -11.99 -19.93 16.37
CA LYS A 142 -13.17 -19.54 17.13
C LYS A 142 -12.88 -18.38 18.04
N SER A 143 -13.70 -17.34 17.95
CA SER A 143 -13.62 -16.14 18.79
C SER A 143 -14.50 -16.30 20.02
N LEU A 144 -13.94 -16.06 21.19
CA LEU A 144 -14.59 -16.09 22.49
C LEU A 144 -14.34 -14.77 23.24
N GLY A 145 -15.06 -13.72 22.84
CA GLY A 145 -14.77 -12.37 23.32
C GLY A 145 -13.37 -11.93 22.87
N ASN A 146 -12.51 -11.56 23.80
CA ASN A 146 -11.14 -11.13 23.51
C ASN A 146 -10.16 -12.31 23.26
N LEU A 147 -10.61 -13.55 23.37
CA LEU A 147 -9.79 -14.73 23.16
C LEU A 147 -10.13 -15.39 21.82
N GLU A 148 -9.13 -15.67 21.01
CA GLU A 148 -9.25 -16.45 19.79
C GLU A 148 -8.50 -17.77 19.94
N LEU A 149 -9.19 -18.86 19.65
CA LEU A 149 -8.65 -20.21 19.67
C LEU A 149 -8.54 -20.72 18.25
N THR A 150 -7.36 -21.16 17.87
CA THR A 150 -7.08 -21.73 16.56
C THR A 150 -6.54 -23.13 16.70
N ALA A 151 -7.05 -24.05 15.88
CA ALA A 151 -6.52 -25.40 15.74
C ALA A 151 -6.60 -25.86 14.29
N GLY A 152 -5.63 -26.64 13.83
CA GLY A 152 -5.59 -27.11 12.46
C GLY A 152 -4.84 -28.41 12.27
N LEU A 153 -5.00 -28.96 11.08
CA LEU A 153 -4.25 -30.10 10.55
C LEU A 153 -3.34 -29.60 9.42
N GLY A 154 -2.05 -29.85 9.55
CA GLY A 154 -1.05 -29.54 8.55
C GLY A 154 -0.58 -30.78 7.82
N PHE A 155 -0.20 -30.59 6.57
CA PHE A 155 0.40 -31.60 5.69
C PHE A 155 1.74 -31.06 5.17
N GLY A 156 2.57 -31.94 4.63
CA GLY A 156 3.88 -31.56 4.16
C GLY A 156 4.76 -31.05 5.30
N ARG A 157 5.33 -29.86 5.17
CA ARG A 157 6.20 -29.29 6.19
C ARG A 157 5.48 -29.06 7.55
N LEU A 158 4.20 -28.75 7.54
CA LEU A 158 3.38 -28.66 8.73
C LEU A 158 3.02 -30.01 9.35
N ALA A 159 3.56 -31.14 8.88
CA ALA A 159 3.35 -32.46 9.40
C ALA A 159 4.64 -33.17 9.86
N GLU A 160 5.71 -32.42 10.19
CA GLU A 160 6.99 -33.02 10.58
C GLU A 160 7.05 -33.45 12.04
N ARG A 161 6.29 -32.79 12.93
CA ARG A 161 6.30 -33.07 14.37
C ARG A 161 5.03 -33.79 14.82
N ARG A 162 5.20 -34.95 15.50
CA ARG A 162 4.10 -35.75 16.02
C ARG A 162 3.06 -36.12 14.96
N SER A 163 3.54 -36.45 13.78
CA SER A 163 2.68 -36.80 12.66
C SER A 163 1.97 -38.14 12.87
N PHE A 164 0.82 -38.27 12.24
CA PHE A 164 0.00 -39.48 12.21
C PHE A 164 -0.49 -39.73 10.77
N SER A 165 -1.07 -40.92 10.56
CA SER A 165 -1.61 -41.31 9.25
C SER A 165 -2.66 -40.32 8.78
N ASN A 166 -2.60 -39.94 7.51
CA ASN A 166 -3.49 -38.96 6.91
C ASN A 166 -4.97 -39.38 7.04
N PRO A 167 -5.85 -38.60 7.69
CA PRO A 167 -7.27 -38.93 7.78
C PRO A 167 -7.96 -39.03 6.41
N LEU A 168 -7.47 -38.30 5.40
CA LEU A 168 -8.00 -38.33 4.03
C LEU A 168 -7.66 -39.65 3.30
N GLY A 169 -6.72 -40.43 3.82
CA GLY A 169 -6.43 -41.79 3.35
C GLY A 169 -7.63 -42.70 3.39
N ALA A 170 -8.56 -42.47 4.34
CA ALA A 170 -9.85 -43.17 4.38
C ALA A 170 -10.74 -42.91 3.16
N LEU A 171 -10.56 -41.78 2.47
CA LEU A 171 -11.29 -41.42 1.25
C LEU A 171 -10.60 -41.95 0.00
N SER A 172 -9.26 -41.95 -0.02
CA SER A 172 -8.47 -42.44 -1.14
C SER A 172 -7.03 -42.69 -0.71
N SER A 173 -6.47 -43.84 -1.10
CA SER A 173 -5.06 -44.21 -0.87
C SER A 173 -4.06 -43.24 -1.53
N ARG A 174 -4.51 -42.38 -2.43
CA ARG A 174 -3.70 -41.30 -3.00
C ARG A 174 -3.18 -40.35 -1.93
N PHE A 175 -3.91 -40.16 -0.83
CA PHE A 175 -3.52 -39.27 0.26
C PHE A 175 -2.51 -39.88 1.24
N ASP A 176 -2.26 -41.20 1.17
CA ASP A 176 -1.37 -41.89 2.13
C ASP A 176 0.12 -41.56 1.91
N ARG A 177 0.51 -41.20 0.69
CA ARG A 177 1.90 -40.97 0.34
C ARG A 177 2.10 -39.57 -0.26
N ARG A 178 3.16 -38.93 0.20
CA ARG A 178 3.68 -37.70 -0.39
C ARG A 178 5.02 -38.01 -1.06
N ASP A 179 5.09 -37.86 -2.34
CA ASP A 179 6.36 -37.92 -3.05
C ASP A 179 7.26 -36.77 -2.58
N GLY A 180 8.57 -37.02 -2.49
CA GLY A 180 9.50 -36.06 -1.90
C GLY A 180 9.32 -34.68 -2.47
N ASN A 181 9.30 -33.68 -1.62
CA ASN A 181 9.22 -32.28 -2.01
C ASN A 181 10.43 -31.94 -2.86
N ALA A 182 10.26 -31.95 -4.18
CA ALA A 182 11.29 -31.46 -5.07
C ALA A 182 11.49 -29.97 -4.80
N VAL A 183 12.63 -29.62 -4.19
CA VAL A 183 13.10 -28.25 -4.15
C VAL A 183 13.53 -27.92 -5.57
N GLY A 184 12.59 -27.37 -6.34
CA GLY A 184 12.81 -27.03 -7.74
C GLY A 184 13.42 -25.64 -7.90
N ARG A 185 13.61 -25.25 -9.16
CA ARG A 185 14.03 -23.88 -9.52
C ARG A 185 12.91 -22.82 -9.30
N GLY A 186 11.73 -23.24 -8.82
CA GLY A 186 10.55 -22.41 -8.64
C GLY A 186 9.73 -22.22 -9.94
N GLY A 187 8.51 -21.72 -9.78
CA GLY A 187 7.63 -21.38 -10.91
C GLY A 187 6.81 -22.52 -11.50
N THR A 188 6.87 -23.72 -10.93
CA THR A 188 6.02 -24.84 -11.33
C THR A 188 4.93 -25.09 -10.30
N LEU A 189 3.68 -25.30 -10.78
CA LEU A 189 2.55 -25.59 -9.93
C LEU A 189 2.68 -27.02 -9.36
N GLY A 190 2.90 -27.14 -8.06
CA GLY A 190 3.10 -28.43 -7.37
C GLY A 190 1.80 -29.09 -6.94
N THR A 191 0.88 -29.41 -7.87
CA THR A 191 -0.44 -29.97 -7.53
C THR A 191 -0.44 -31.44 -7.12
N ILE A 192 0.64 -32.16 -7.41
CA ILE A 192 0.70 -33.62 -7.26
C ILE A 192 0.65 -34.05 -5.79
N ASN A 193 1.15 -33.21 -4.88
CA ASN A 193 1.34 -33.55 -3.47
C ASN A 193 0.34 -32.88 -2.51
N TRP A 194 -0.69 -32.18 -3.01
CA TRP A 194 -1.59 -31.45 -2.13
C TRP A 194 -2.38 -32.36 -1.19
N PHE A 195 -2.32 -32.04 0.12
CA PHE A 195 -2.95 -32.78 1.23
C PHE A 195 -2.53 -34.26 1.32
N GLN A 196 -1.35 -34.60 0.81
CA GLN A 196 -0.82 -35.96 0.80
C GLN A 196 0.27 -36.15 1.88
N GLY A 197 0.50 -37.46 2.22
CA GLY A 197 1.43 -37.86 3.26
C GLY A 197 0.82 -37.72 4.65
N ASN A 198 1.65 -37.86 5.69
CA ASN A 198 1.20 -37.75 7.07
C ASN A 198 0.58 -36.37 7.37
N ALA A 199 -0.30 -36.33 8.35
CA ALA A 199 -0.85 -35.11 8.93
C ALA A 199 -0.28 -34.88 10.33
N ALA A 200 -0.26 -33.63 10.79
CA ALA A 200 0.00 -33.30 12.19
C ALA A 200 -0.91 -32.15 12.65
N ALA A 201 -1.21 -32.15 13.94
CA ALA A 201 -1.98 -31.06 14.53
C ALA A 201 -1.07 -29.88 14.90
N PHE A 202 -1.59 -28.67 14.69
CA PHE A 202 -1.05 -27.43 15.20
C PHE A 202 -2.16 -26.62 15.87
N TYR A 203 -1.81 -25.74 16.79
CA TYR A 203 -2.79 -24.93 17.51
C TYR A 203 -2.14 -23.70 18.11
N GLY A 204 -2.98 -22.74 18.48
CA GLY A 204 -2.53 -21.55 19.18
C GLY A 204 -3.68 -20.69 19.66
N ILE A 205 -3.31 -19.64 20.35
CA ILE A 205 -4.23 -18.69 20.97
C ILE A 205 -3.75 -17.27 20.70
N GLN A 206 -4.72 -16.37 20.55
CA GLN A 206 -4.50 -14.93 20.53
C GLN A 206 -5.41 -14.28 21.56
N TYR A 207 -4.88 -13.38 22.36
CA TYR A 207 -5.61 -12.62 23.36
C TYR A 207 -5.48 -11.13 23.10
N HIS A 208 -6.59 -10.51 22.78
CA HIS A 208 -6.68 -9.06 22.54
C HIS A 208 -6.85 -8.34 23.87
N ILE A 209 -5.75 -7.78 24.41
CA ILE A 209 -5.79 -7.00 25.65
C ILE A 209 -6.69 -5.78 25.47
N ASN A 210 -6.57 -5.14 24.32
CA ASN A 210 -7.37 -4.01 23.85
C ASN A 210 -7.27 -3.90 22.33
N ASP A 211 -7.84 -2.87 21.73
CA ASP A 211 -7.85 -2.65 20.27
C ASP A 211 -6.44 -2.47 19.64
N LYS A 212 -5.41 -2.30 20.47
CA LYS A 212 -4.03 -2.06 20.00
C LYS A 212 -3.06 -3.19 20.32
N ILE A 213 -3.31 -3.98 21.35
CA ILE A 213 -2.34 -4.97 21.84
C ILE A 213 -2.94 -6.36 21.79
N THR A 214 -2.25 -7.25 21.06
CA THR A 214 -2.59 -8.68 20.99
C THR A 214 -1.39 -9.50 21.45
N LEU A 215 -1.62 -10.43 22.37
CA LEU A 215 -0.66 -11.45 22.76
C LEU A 215 -0.97 -12.76 22.04
N SER A 216 0.06 -13.45 21.59
CA SER A 216 -0.06 -14.67 20.80
C SER A 216 0.83 -15.77 21.34
N SER A 217 0.33 -17.00 21.31
CA SER A 217 1.11 -18.19 21.57
C SER A 217 0.68 -19.31 20.64
N GLU A 218 1.64 -20.03 20.06
CA GLU A 218 1.35 -21.12 19.13
C GLU A 218 2.26 -22.32 19.35
N TYR A 219 1.72 -23.51 19.10
CA TYR A 219 2.47 -24.76 19.00
C TYR A 219 2.56 -25.16 17.54
N THR A 220 3.77 -25.10 16.98
CA THR A 220 4.02 -25.46 15.58
C THR A 220 4.41 -26.93 15.42
N SER A 221 3.82 -27.57 14.42
CA SER A 221 4.21 -28.91 13.95
C SER A 221 5.35 -28.88 12.92
N ASP A 222 5.76 -27.72 12.43
CA ASP A 222 6.97 -27.53 11.62
C ASP A 222 8.22 -27.66 12.51
N THR A 223 9.16 -28.50 12.12
CA THR A 223 10.42 -28.67 12.83
C THR A 223 11.53 -27.76 12.31
N MET A 224 11.22 -26.95 11.31
CA MET A 224 12.21 -26.13 10.59
C MET A 224 13.40 -26.99 10.12
N SER A 225 13.10 -28.18 9.61
CA SER A 225 14.09 -29.20 9.28
C SER A 225 15.16 -28.71 8.31
N ARG A 226 14.73 -27.92 7.30
CA ARG A 226 15.64 -27.38 6.29
C ARG A 226 16.54 -26.28 6.84
N GLU A 227 15.96 -25.33 7.60
CA GLU A 227 16.72 -24.26 8.25
C GLU A 227 17.69 -24.80 9.31
N SER A 228 17.27 -25.87 9.98
CA SER A 228 18.09 -26.52 11.02
C SER A 228 19.33 -27.19 10.46
N LEU A 229 19.32 -27.62 9.21
CA LEU A 229 20.51 -28.15 8.54
C LEU A 229 21.61 -27.10 8.34
N TYR A 230 21.25 -25.81 8.35
CA TYR A 230 22.15 -24.77 7.87
C TYR A 230 22.46 -23.69 8.90
N TYR A 231 21.46 -23.20 9.65
CA TYR A 231 21.66 -22.02 10.49
C TYR A 231 20.74 -21.93 11.71
N LEU A 232 19.67 -22.73 11.81
CA LEU A 232 18.70 -22.62 12.87
C LEU A 232 18.82 -23.80 13.83
N ASN A 233 18.88 -23.52 15.13
CA ASN A 233 18.80 -24.55 16.17
C ASN A 233 17.45 -24.43 16.89
N VAL A 234 16.49 -25.28 16.55
CA VAL A 234 15.15 -25.29 17.13
C VAL A 234 15.18 -25.98 18.49
N LYS A 235 14.90 -25.23 19.55
CA LYS A 235 14.86 -25.73 20.95
C LYS A 235 13.45 -25.98 21.45
N SER A 236 12.43 -25.33 20.86
CA SER A 236 11.06 -25.39 21.30
C SER A 236 10.09 -25.37 20.13
N PRO A 237 8.97 -26.10 20.16
CA PRO A 237 7.88 -25.98 19.21
C PRO A 237 6.96 -24.79 19.51
N TRP A 238 7.17 -24.09 20.61
CA TRP A 238 6.36 -22.96 21.00
C TRP A 238 6.96 -21.66 20.50
N ASN A 239 6.10 -20.85 19.89
CA ASN A 239 6.36 -19.47 19.53
C ASN A 239 5.45 -18.56 20.34
N PHE A 240 5.95 -17.39 20.68
CA PHE A 240 5.23 -16.35 21.40
C PHE A 240 5.36 -15.02 20.66
N GLY A 241 4.29 -14.24 20.65
CA GLY A 241 4.27 -12.93 20.00
C GLY A 241 3.51 -11.90 20.81
N ALA A 242 3.89 -10.66 20.62
CA ALA A 242 3.14 -9.49 21.05
C ALA A 242 3.07 -8.52 19.87
N SER A 243 1.87 -8.16 19.46
CA SER A 243 1.61 -7.22 18.36
C SER A 243 1.04 -5.93 18.91
N TYR A 244 1.44 -4.83 18.30
CA TYR A 244 0.98 -3.48 18.59
C TYR A 244 0.50 -2.77 17.33
N GLU A 245 -0.76 -2.37 17.32
CA GLU A 245 -1.36 -1.53 16.28
C GLU A 245 -0.92 -0.08 16.50
N LEU A 246 0.07 0.37 15.75
CA LEU A 246 0.56 1.73 15.83
C LEU A 246 -0.51 2.72 15.38
N ASN A 247 -1.19 2.40 14.29
CA ASN A 247 -2.35 3.09 13.73
C ASN A 247 -3.16 2.12 12.86
N ASP A 248 -4.18 2.63 12.15
CA ASP A 248 -5.06 1.82 11.30
C ASP A 248 -4.35 1.10 10.15
N TYR A 249 -3.13 1.46 9.84
CA TYR A 249 -2.38 0.95 8.68
C TYR A 249 -1.15 0.14 9.08
N VAL A 250 -0.63 0.32 10.29
CA VAL A 250 0.66 -0.24 10.67
C VAL A 250 0.54 -1.08 11.94
N ASN A 251 0.91 -2.34 11.83
CA ASN A 251 1.06 -3.28 12.93
C ASN A 251 2.54 -3.64 13.10
N LEU A 252 3.02 -3.62 14.33
CA LEU A 252 4.36 -4.04 14.72
C LEU A 252 4.29 -5.22 15.67
N SER A 253 5.06 -6.26 15.41
CA SER A 253 5.11 -7.46 16.25
C SER A 253 6.51 -7.75 16.71
N ALA A 254 6.66 -8.07 18.00
CA ALA A 254 7.86 -8.65 18.58
C ALA A 254 7.58 -10.10 18.95
N GLN A 255 8.50 -11.00 18.60
CA GLN A 255 8.25 -12.44 18.68
C GLN A 255 9.46 -13.17 19.23
N TYR A 256 9.19 -14.24 20.00
CA TYR A 256 10.17 -15.20 20.44
C TYR A 256 9.89 -16.55 19.82
N LEU A 257 10.76 -16.99 18.93
CA LEU A 257 10.56 -18.11 18.03
C LEU A 257 11.49 -19.25 18.36
N TYR A 258 11.03 -20.47 18.20
CA TYR A 258 11.81 -21.72 18.23
C TYR A 258 12.63 -21.92 19.51
N GLY A 259 12.30 -21.18 20.58
CA GLY A 259 13.00 -21.26 21.88
C GLY A 259 14.36 -20.55 21.94
N ASN A 260 14.76 -19.79 20.88
CA ASN A 260 16.06 -19.11 20.88
C ASN A 260 16.20 -17.95 19.87
N GLN A 261 15.16 -17.61 19.13
CA GLN A 261 15.22 -16.50 18.17
C GLN A 261 14.28 -15.35 18.58
N VAL A 262 14.77 -14.14 18.49
CA VAL A 262 13.95 -12.95 18.58
C VAL A 262 13.69 -12.44 17.17
N SER A 263 12.45 -12.16 16.84
CA SER A 263 12.00 -11.64 15.55
C SER A 263 11.23 -10.35 15.75
N ILE A 264 11.33 -9.46 14.78
CA ILE A 264 10.48 -8.29 14.65
C ILE A 264 9.80 -8.36 13.29
N THR A 265 8.49 -8.13 13.27
CA THR A 265 7.71 -8.09 12.04
C THR A 265 6.92 -6.78 11.99
N ALA A 266 6.91 -6.15 10.83
CA ALA A 266 6.06 -5.01 10.54
C ALA A 266 5.10 -5.38 9.42
N HIS A 267 3.85 -4.97 9.58
CA HIS A 267 2.82 -5.09 8.56
C HIS A 267 2.27 -3.72 8.23
N VAL A 268 2.07 -3.45 6.94
CA VAL A 268 1.38 -2.25 6.45
C VAL A 268 0.15 -2.70 5.70
N ASN A 269 -1.02 -2.35 6.22
CA ASN A 269 -2.32 -2.72 5.67
C ASN A 269 -2.88 -1.53 4.89
N VAL A 270 -3.24 -1.75 3.64
CA VAL A 270 -3.85 -0.72 2.78
C VAL A 270 -5.01 -1.35 2.02
N ASN A 271 -6.17 -0.71 2.07
CA ASN A 271 -7.31 -1.15 1.28
C ASN A 271 -7.63 -0.10 0.20
N PRO A 272 -7.40 -0.40 -1.09
CA PRO A 272 -7.74 0.51 -2.19
C PRO A 272 -9.23 0.88 -2.25
N GLY A 273 -10.12 0.00 -1.78
CA GLY A 273 -11.55 0.27 -1.65
C GLY A 273 -11.91 1.18 -0.47
N ARG A 274 -10.97 1.35 0.47
CA ARG A 274 -11.09 2.22 1.66
C ARG A 274 -9.82 3.05 1.79
N PRO A 275 -9.57 3.98 0.85
CA PRO A 275 -8.32 4.73 0.83
C PRO A 275 -8.14 5.51 2.13
N PRO A 276 -6.90 5.65 2.64
CA PRO A 276 -6.59 6.37 3.87
C PRO A 276 -7.01 7.84 3.82
N PHE A 277 -7.11 8.36 2.63
CA PHE A 277 -7.66 9.70 2.35
C PHE A 277 -9.06 9.52 1.80
N LEU A 278 -10.04 9.38 2.67
CA LEU A 278 -11.44 9.49 2.28
C LEU A 278 -11.64 10.87 1.63
N GLY A 279 -12.06 10.88 0.38
CA GLY A 279 -12.72 12.05 -0.15
C GLY A 279 -13.89 12.35 0.79
N GLY A 280 -13.87 13.51 1.46
CA GLY A 280 -14.87 13.83 2.49
C GLY A 280 -14.35 14.66 3.66
N LYS A 281 -13.04 14.80 3.82
CA LYS A 281 -12.45 15.82 4.70
C LYS A 281 -12.30 17.17 4.02
N GLU A 282 -12.61 17.22 2.76
CA GLU A 282 -12.74 18.47 2.04
C GLU A 282 -13.95 19.21 2.60
N LEU A 283 -13.78 20.48 2.86
CA LEU A 283 -14.88 21.35 3.24
C LEU A 283 -15.99 21.18 2.19
N ALA A 284 -17.25 21.20 2.62
CA ALA A 284 -18.37 21.17 1.70
C ALA A 284 -18.21 22.29 0.63
N PRO A 285 -18.57 22.04 -0.63
CA PRO A 285 -18.58 23.10 -1.63
C PRO A 285 -19.48 24.24 -1.17
N VAL A 286 -19.14 25.43 -1.57
CA VAL A 286 -19.99 26.60 -1.29
C VAL A 286 -21.39 26.32 -1.87
N PRO A 287 -22.46 26.38 -1.06
CA PRO A 287 -23.81 26.12 -1.56
C PRO A 287 -24.20 27.17 -2.61
N MET A 288 -24.79 26.71 -3.69
CA MET A 288 -25.40 27.61 -4.69
C MET A 288 -26.56 28.38 -4.07
N ARG A 289 -26.92 29.52 -4.63
CA ARG A 289 -28.10 30.30 -4.27
C ARG A 289 -29.15 30.21 -5.36
N LEU A 290 -30.42 30.33 -4.98
CA LEU A 290 -31.50 30.59 -5.96
C LEU A 290 -31.29 31.98 -6.53
N ARG A 291 -31.24 32.09 -7.86
CA ARG A 291 -31.17 33.36 -8.56
C ARG A 291 -32.55 33.99 -8.60
N GLY A 292 -32.61 35.30 -8.46
CA GLY A 292 -33.90 36.05 -8.39
C GLY A 292 -34.38 36.33 -6.96
N GLU A 293 -33.96 35.60 -5.95
CA GLU A 293 -34.24 35.89 -4.55
C GLU A 293 -33.08 36.65 -3.91
N GLY A 294 -33.22 37.96 -3.75
CA GLY A 294 -32.21 38.80 -3.10
C GLY A 294 -31.04 39.12 -4.02
N ALA A 295 -31.23 40.07 -4.94
CA ALA A 295 -30.16 40.58 -5.78
C ALA A 295 -28.94 40.96 -4.91
N LEU A 296 -27.77 40.41 -5.22
CA LEU A 296 -26.56 40.76 -4.52
C LEU A 296 -26.26 42.26 -4.73
N PRO A 297 -25.98 43.06 -3.68
CA PRO A 297 -25.74 44.47 -3.81
C PRO A 297 -24.55 44.73 -4.76
N PHE A 298 -24.71 45.64 -5.69
CA PHE A 298 -23.74 45.97 -6.74
C PHE A 298 -22.39 46.52 -6.16
N ASN A 299 -22.41 46.91 -4.88
CA ASN A 299 -21.31 47.61 -4.24
C ASN A 299 -20.32 46.74 -3.41
N ILE A 300 -20.44 45.42 -3.44
CA ILE A 300 -19.51 44.55 -2.72
C ILE A 300 -18.42 44.07 -3.65
N ASN A 301 -17.18 44.16 -3.19
CA ASN A 301 -16.03 43.63 -3.92
C ASN A 301 -16.07 42.08 -3.90
N TYR A 302 -16.84 41.49 -4.81
CA TYR A 302 -17.01 40.04 -4.93
C TYR A 302 -15.72 39.38 -5.41
N ASP A 303 -14.82 40.10 -6.13
CA ASP A 303 -13.55 39.59 -6.56
C ASP A 303 -12.71 39.13 -5.36
N ALA A 304 -12.54 39.96 -4.34
CA ALA A 304 -11.77 39.59 -3.13
C ALA A 304 -12.39 38.40 -2.40
N LYS A 305 -13.74 38.29 -2.38
CA LYS A 305 -14.43 37.19 -1.73
C LYS A 305 -14.28 35.87 -2.49
N ILE A 306 -14.41 35.90 -3.82
CA ILE A 306 -14.19 34.75 -4.71
C ILE A 306 -12.75 34.26 -4.54
N ARG A 307 -11.76 35.16 -4.61
CA ARG A 307 -10.35 34.82 -4.43
C ARG A 307 -10.09 34.15 -3.06
N LYS A 308 -10.65 34.69 -1.99
CA LYS A 308 -10.49 34.14 -0.64
C LYS A 308 -11.08 32.73 -0.52
N VAL A 309 -12.28 32.52 -1.03
CA VAL A 309 -12.97 31.23 -0.96
C VAL A 309 -12.25 30.18 -1.80
N LEU A 310 -11.89 30.52 -3.02
CA LEU A 310 -11.20 29.59 -3.92
C LEU A 310 -9.77 29.28 -3.46
N ALA A 311 -9.09 30.21 -2.80
CA ALA A 311 -7.78 29.94 -2.21
C ALA A 311 -7.87 28.90 -1.08
N VAL A 312 -8.90 28.94 -0.23
CA VAL A 312 -9.15 27.91 0.80
C VAL A 312 -9.45 26.54 0.17
N ASP A 313 -10.12 26.52 -0.97
CA ASP A 313 -10.39 25.29 -1.72
C ASP A 313 -9.18 24.79 -2.53
N GLY A 314 -8.04 25.48 -2.49
CA GLY A 314 -6.81 25.06 -3.15
C GLY A 314 -6.74 25.45 -4.63
N PHE A 315 -7.42 26.53 -5.01
CA PHE A 315 -7.29 27.13 -6.33
C PHE A 315 -6.40 28.37 -6.29
N LYS A 316 -5.41 28.43 -7.17
CA LYS A 316 -4.62 29.64 -7.39
C LYS A 316 -5.18 30.36 -8.60
N ILE A 317 -5.73 31.55 -8.38
CA ILE A 317 -6.34 32.36 -9.44
C ILE A 317 -5.26 33.21 -10.09
N GLN A 318 -5.09 33.07 -11.41
CA GLN A 318 -4.18 33.93 -12.19
C GLN A 318 -4.92 35.12 -12.78
N ASN A 319 -6.14 34.92 -13.26
CA ASN A 319 -6.98 35.97 -13.78
C ASN A 319 -8.43 35.78 -13.37
N LEU A 320 -9.13 36.88 -13.10
CA LEU A 320 -10.57 36.94 -12.85
C LEU A 320 -11.07 38.24 -13.44
N ASP A 321 -11.86 38.15 -14.51
CA ASP A 321 -12.45 39.25 -15.24
C ASP A 321 -13.97 39.09 -15.31
N PHE A 322 -14.66 40.21 -15.31
CA PHE A 322 -16.10 40.28 -15.44
C PHE A 322 -16.47 41.06 -16.71
N ASP A 323 -17.26 40.46 -17.55
CA ASP A 323 -17.85 41.06 -18.74
C ASP A 323 -19.37 41.21 -18.53
N ASP A 324 -20.11 41.72 -19.48
CA ASP A 324 -21.56 42.06 -19.35
C ASP A 324 -22.40 40.89 -18.80
N ASP A 325 -22.22 39.68 -19.32
CA ASP A 325 -23.00 38.50 -18.92
C ASP A 325 -22.13 37.28 -18.55
N THR A 326 -20.80 37.44 -18.58
CA THR A 326 -19.86 36.35 -18.42
C THR A 326 -18.76 36.69 -17.40
N VAL A 327 -18.48 35.78 -16.48
CA VAL A 327 -17.29 35.83 -15.65
C VAL A 327 -16.22 34.89 -16.20
N SER A 328 -15.03 35.40 -16.45
CA SER A 328 -13.88 34.63 -16.92
C SER A 328 -12.87 34.44 -15.83
N ILE A 329 -12.52 33.18 -15.52
CA ILE A 329 -11.54 32.85 -14.49
C ILE A 329 -10.48 31.90 -15.05
N MET A 330 -9.22 32.23 -14.77
CA MET A 330 -8.08 31.37 -15.07
C MET A 330 -7.47 30.88 -13.75
N VAL A 331 -7.45 29.55 -13.55
CA VAL A 331 -7.09 28.96 -12.27
C VAL A 331 -6.16 27.75 -12.42
N LYS A 332 -5.25 27.62 -11.46
CA LYS A 332 -4.48 26.40 -11.22
C LYS A 332 -5.16 25.63 -10.08
N ASN A 333 -5.56 24.41 -10.39
CA ASN A 333 -6.06 23.45 -9.38
C ASN A 333 -4.87 22.78 -8.70
N THR A 334 -4.74 22.94 -7.37
CA THR A 334 -3.62 22.34 -6.60
C THR A 334 -4.08 21.23 -5.66
N LYS A 335 -5.38 20.93 -5.60
CA LYS A 335 -5.93 20.03 -4.57
C LYS A 335 -6.74 18.88 -5.15
N PHE A 336 -7.60 19.15 -6.13
CA PHE A 336 -8.55 18.15 -6.61
C PHE A 336 -7.96 17.30 -7.73
N ARG A 337 -8.00 15.97 -7.56
CA ARG A 337 -7.57 15.03 -8.60
C ARG A 337 -8.56 14.96 -9.77
N SER A 338 -9.85 15.08 -9.47
CA SER A 338 -10.89 15.04 -10.48
C SER A 338 -11.15 16.45 -11.02
N THR A 339 -11.02 16.63 -12.34
CA THR A 339 -11.39 17.87 -13.03
C THR A 339 -12.87 18.20 -12.86
N ALA A 340 -13.76 17.22 -12.89
CA ALA A 340 -15.20 17.41 -12.68
C ALA A 340 -15.49 17.98 -11.28
N GLN A 341 -14.83 17.48 -10.25
CA GLN A 341 -14.96 17.99 -8.88
C GLN A 341 -14.45 19.45 -8.78
N ALA A 342 -13.29 19.72 -9.39
CA ALA A 342 -12.74 21.08 -9.44
C ALA A 342 -13.70 22.05 -10.13
N LEU A 343 -14.23 21.68 -11.29
CA LEU A 343 -15.19 22.50 -12.03
C LEU A 343 -16.48 22.73 -11.24
N GLY A 344 -17.04 21.72 -10.61
CA GLY A 344 -18.24 21.85 -9.79
C GLY A 344 -18.04 22.86 -8.65
N ARG A 345 -16.89 22.84 -7.96
CA ARG A 345 -16.56 23.79 -6.90
C ARG A 345 -16.35 25.22 -7.41
N LEU A 346 -15.68 25.38 -8.54
CA LEU A 346 -15.52 26.66 -9.20
C LEU A 346 -16.88 27.22 -9.63
N ALA A 347 -17.68 26.40 -10.28
CA ALA A 347 -19.02 26.79 -10.74
C ALA A 347 -19.92 27.21 -9.58
N SER A 348 -19.98 26.44 -8.49
CA SER A 348 -20.79 26.77 -7.31
C SER A 348 -20.33 28.06 -6.63
N THR A 349 -19.02 28.29 -6.54
CA THR A 349 -18.47 29.54 -5.98
C THR A 349 -18.78 30.74 -6.86
N LEU A 350 -18.61 30.63 -8.17
CA LEU A 350 -18.95 31.70 -9.11
C LEU A 350 -20.46 31.97 -9.12
N GLN A 351 -21.28 30.93 -9.17
CA GLN A 351 -22.74 31.07 -9.08
C GLN A 351 -23.20 31.79 -7.81
N ARG A 352 -22.56 31.47 -6.68
CA ARG A 352 -22.92 32.09 -5.37
C ARG A 352 -22.56 33.56 -5.30
N PHE A 353 -21.41 33.95 -5.84
CA PHE A 353 -20.83 35.28 -5.62
C PHE A 353 -20.85 36.19 -6.85
N THR A 354 -21.52 35.84 -7.92
CA THR A 354 -21.73 36.73 -9.07
C THR A 354 -23.18 37.25 -9.11
N SER A 355 -23.38 38.44 -9.68
CA SER A 355 -24.72 39.00 -9.86
C SER A 355 -25.58 38.14 -10.81
N ASP A 356 -26.89 38.30 -10.75
CA ASP A 356 -27.82 37.57 -11.64
C ASP A 356 -27.68 37.95 -13.12
N GLN A 357 -27.04 39.09 -13.43
CA GLN A 357 -26.71 39.52 -14.77
C GLN A 357 -25.66 38.60 -15.42
N ILE A 358 -24.76 38.03 -14.63
CA ILE A 358 -23.76 37.09 -15.12
C ILE A 358 -24.40 35.71 -15.34
N LYS A 359 -24.63 35.37 -16.59
CA LYS A 359 -25.26 34.11 -17.00
C LYS A 359 -24.29 32.98 -17.19
N PHE A 360 -23.05 33.28 -17.61
CA PHE A 360 -22.07 32.30 -17.96
C PHE A 360 -20.78 32.46 -17.14
N ALA A 361 -20.11 31.35 -16.90
CA ALA A 361 -18.75 31.35 -16.39
C ALA A 361 -17.82 30.64 -17.39
N LYS A 362 -16.72 31.30 -17.77
CA LYS A 362 -15.65 30.74 -18.59
C LYS A 362 -14.49 30.36 -17.66
N ILE A 363 -14.31 29.07 -17.45
CA ILE A 363 -13.31 28.53 -16.52
C ILE A 363 -12.15 27.93 -17.31
N SER A 364 -10.97 28.54 -17.23
CA SER A 364 -9.75 28.08 -17.86
C SER A 364 -8.84 27.43 -16.81
N LEU A 365 -8.53 26.16 -17.00
CA LEU A 365 -7.61 25.42 -16.14
C LEU A 365 -6.20 25.53 -16.70
N ILE A 366 -5.23 25.74 -15.80
CA ILE A 366 -3.82 25.83 -16.15
C ILE A 366 -2.98 24.82 -15.39
N SER A 367 -1.95 24.32 -16.05
CA SER A 367 -0.90 23.49 -15.48
C SER A 367 0.46 24.09 -15.87
N GLY A 368 1.25 24.48 -14.85
CA GLY A 368 2.42 25.32 -15.10
C GLY A 368 1.99 26.66 -15.68
N SER A 369 2.51 26.98 -16.87
CA SER A 369 2.17 28.19 -17.64
C SER A 369 1.24 27.90 -18.83
N LEU A 370 0.77 26.65 -18.98
CA LEU A 370 -0.06 26.24 -20.10
C LEU A 370 -1.53 26.16 -19.70
N GLN A 371 -2.38 26.74 -20.54
CA GLN A 371 -3.82 26.54 -20.48
C GLN A 371 -4.13 25.15 -21.03
N THR A 372 -4.66 24.27 -20.16
CA THR A 372 -4.90 22.87 -20.50
C THR A 372 -6.29 22.62 -21.04
N ALA A 373 -7.28 23.34 -20.52
CA ALA A 373 -8.66 23.20 -20.96
C ALA A 373 -9.46 24.44 -20.56
N THR A 374 -10.50 24.77 -21.35
CA THR A 374 -11.48 25.79 -21.02
C THR A 374 -12.87 25.21 -21.05
N TYR A 375 -13.68 25.63 -20.08
CA TYR A 375 -15.07 25.18 -19.94
C TYR A 375 -15.97 26.39 -19.83
N ARG A 376 -17.06 26.34 -20.56
CA ARG A 376 -18.18 27.28 -20.40
C ARG A 376 -19.24 26.64 -19.53
N VAL A 377 -19.64 27.32 -18.47
CA VAL A 377 -20.66 26.90 -17.51
C VAL A 377 -21.85 27.83 -17.64
N ASP A 378 -23.03 27.28 -17.89
CA ASP A 378 -24.29 27.99 -17.79
C ASP A 378 -24.74 28.02 -16.32
N LEU A 379 -24.60 29.18 -15.68
CA LEU A 379 -24.86 29.36 -14.26
C LEU A 379 -26.34 29.32 -13.91
N GLU A 380 -27.21 29.60 -14.84
CA GLU A 380 -28.65 29.45 -14.64
C GLU A 380 -29.07 27.98 -14.75
N GLN A 381 -28.60 27.31 -15.79
CA GLN A 381 -28.88 25.89 -16.00
C GLN A 381 -28.37 25.01 -14.84
N ILE A 382 -27.12 25.22 -14.38
CA ILE A 382 -26.59 24.46 -13.26
C ILE A 382 -27.33 24.71 -11.96
N THR A 383 -27.90 25.91 -11.78
CA THR A 383 -28.77 26.24 -10.64
C THR A 383 -30.08 25.44 -10.72
N LYS A 384 -30.71 25.37 -11.88
CA LYS A 384 -31.93 24.56 -12.10
C LYS A 384 -31.68 23.08 -11.85
N GLU A 385 -30.55 22.54 -12.38
CA GLU A 385 -30.17 21.16 -12.17
C GLU A 385 -29.92 20.82 -10.67
N GLN A 386 -29.41 21.75 -9.89
CA GLN A 386 -29.20 21.60 -8.46
C GLN A 386 -30.49 21.58 -7.64
N PHE A 387 -31.44 22.44 -7.95
CA PHE A 387 -32.64 22.63 -7.15
C PHE A 387 -33.88 21.88 -7.69
N GLU A 388 -33.87 21.48 -8.96
CA GLU A 388 -34.99 20.79 -9.63
C GLU A 388 -34.49 19.51 -10.37
N PRO A 389 -33.82 18.59 -9.71
CA PRO A 389 -33.16 17.46 -10.40
C PRO A 389 -34.10 16.47 -11.07
N ALA A 390 -35.42 16.47 -10.67
CA ALA A 390 -36.38 15.50 -11.16
C ALA A 390 -37.08 15.91 -12.49
N ILE A 391 -37.02 17.18 -12.89
CA ILE A 391 -37.82 17.72 -13.96
C ILE A 391 -37.05 17.95 -15.27
N LEU A 392 -35.70 18.05 -15.18
CA LEU A 392 -34.91 18.48 -16.31
C LEU A 392 -33.89 17.42 -16.76
N LYS A 393 -34.34 16.49 -17.62
CA LYS A 393 -33.39 15.99 -18.66
C LYS A 393 -33.24 17.16 -19.67
N SER A 394 -32.35 18.10 -19.36
CA SER A 394 -31.97 19.11 -20.33
C SER A 394 -31.20 18.44 -21.45
N ASP A 395 -31.59 18.62 -22.68
CA ASP A 395 -30.85 18.16 -23.86
C ASP A 395 -29.50 18.93 -24.04
N LYS A 396 -29.27 19.94 -23.22
CA LYS A 396 -28.05 20.75 -23.25
C LYS A 396 -27.30 20.60 -21.95
N PRO A 397 -26.03 20.18 -21.99
CA PRO A 397 -25.19 20.11 -20.81
C PRO A 397 -24.90 21.51 -20.26
N SER A 398 -24.97 21.65 -18.92
CA SER A 398 -24.66 22.91 -18.22
C SER A 398 -23.19 23.28 -18.25
N ILE A 399 -22.29 22.32 -18.50
CA ILE A 399 -20.86 22.50 -18.61
C ILE A 399 -20.39 21.92 -19.95
N VAL A 400 -19.76 22.75 -20.78
CA VAL A 400 -19.26 22.36 -22.11
C VAL A 400 -17.79 22.75 -22.24
N ALA A 401 -16.98 21.84 -22.75
CA ALA A 401 -15.61 22.18 -23.13
C ALA A 401 -15.66 23.10 -24.38
N VAL A 402 -14.86 24.15 -24.34
CA VAL A 402 -14.75 25.13 -25.45
C VAL A 402 -13.29 25.32 -25.80
N ASP A 403 -13.03 25.84 -27.03
CA ASP A 403 -11.67 26.13 -27.45
C ASP A 403 -11.04 27.19 -26.55
N ALA A 404 -9.75 27.04 -26.32
CA ALA A 404 -8.96 27.98 -25.55
C ALA A 404 -8.74 29.23 -26.35
N GLU A 405 -9.54 30.29 -26.13
CA GLU A 405 -9.16 31.62 -26.53
C GLU A 405 -8.06 32.11 -25.60
N GLY A 406 -6.91 32.47 -26.17
CA GLY A 406 -5.75 32.89 -25.40
C GLY A 406 -6.04 34.12 -24.54
N ILE A 407 -6.38 33.89 -23.28
CA ILE A 407 -6.41 34.96 -22.28
C ILE A 407 -4.97 35.14 -21.82
N PRO A 408 -4.36 36.32 -22.01
CA PRO A 408 -2.99 36.53 -21.56
C PRO A 408 -2.92 36.41 -20.05
N SER A 409 -2.06 35.52 -19.55
CA SER A 409 -1.77 35.41 -18.14
C SER A 409 -1.16 36.72 -17.62
N LYS A 410 -1.84 37.40 -16.72
CA LYS A 410 -1.37 38.67 -16.13
C LYS A 410 -0.31 38.46 -15.04
N GLU A 411 -0.28 37.30 -14.41
CA GLU A 411 0.70 36.99 -13.37
C GLU A 411 1.65 35.89 -13.85
N VAL A 412 2.90 36.22 -14.01
CA VAL A 412 3.98 35.24 -14.16
C VAL A 412 4.19 34.63 -12.75
N GLU A 413 3.83 33.35 -12.56
CA GLU A 413 4.33 32.59 -11.40
C GLU A 413 5.85 32.84 -11.29
N THR A 414 6.37 32.88 -10.06
CA THR A 414 7.80 33.06 -9.84
C THR A 414 8.59 32.20 -10.81
N ARG A 415 9.38 32.86 -11.70
CA ARG A 415 10.13 32.16 -12.75
C ARG A 415 11.07 31.10 -12.21
N PHE A 416 11.49 31.24 -10.96
CA PHE A 416 12.36 30.30 -10.27
C PHE A 416 11.60 29.57 -9.18
N THR A 417 11.66 28.23 -9.20
CA THR A 417 11.11 27.34 -8.19
C THR A 417 12.23 26.48 -7.63
N TRP A 418 12.23 26.25 -6.35
CA TRP A 418 13.17 25.33 -5.72
C TRP A 418 12.53 24.63 -4.54
N GLY A 419 13.05 23.46 -4.19
CA GLY A 419 12.63 22.68 -3.07
C GLY A 419 13.80 21.87 -2.51
N VAL A 420 13.72 21.58 -1.21
CA VAL A 420 14.64 20.66 -0.52
C VAL A 420 13.81 19.73 0.29
N GLY A 421 14.04 18.44 0.17
CA GLY A 421 13.30 17.43 0.91
C GLY A 421 14.07 16.14 1.09
N PRO A 422 13.65 15.28 2.05
CA PRO A 422 14.15 13.93 2.13
C PRO A 422 13.62 13.10 0.97
N TYR A 423 14.42 12.16 0.49
CA TYR A 423 13.96 11.13 -0.44
C TYR A 423 14.22 9.74 0.10
N ILE A 424 13.41 8.79 -0.31
CA ILE A 424 13.58 7.37 -0.06
C ILE A 424 13.35 6.66 -1.40
N GLU A 425 14.34 5.91 -1.81
CA GLU A 425 14.24 5.02 -2.97
C GLU A 425 14.44 3.58 -2.52
N HIS A 426 13.58 2.69 -2.97
CA HIS A 426 13.70 1.27 -2.69
C HIS A 426 13.55 0.48 -3.98
N ARG A 427 14.28 -0.61 -4.09
CA ARG A 427 14.22 -1.53 -5.22
C ARG A 427 14.06 -2.95 -4.69
N LEU A 428 13.14 -3.66 -5.28
CA LEU A 428 12.76 -5.02 -4.88
C LEU A 428 13.23 -6.04 -5.92
N PHE A 429 13.41 -7.26 -5.46
CA PHE A 429 13.63 -8.44 -6.31
C PHE A 429 14.93 -8.48 -7.11
N ASN A 430 15.95 -7.70 -6.73
CA ASN A 430 17.29 -7.93 -7.27
C ASN A 430 17.84 -9.25 -6.69
N PRO A 431 18.29 -10.22 -7.52
CA PRO A 431 18.80 -11.50 -7.04
C PRO A 431 20.01 -11.39 -6.08
N ASP A 432 20.79 -10.35 -6.22
CA ASP A 432 22.01 -10.16 -5.42
C ASP A 432 21.77 -9.32 -4.15
N LEU A 433 20.75 -8.46 -4.18
CA LEU A 433 20.32 -7.66 -3.04
C LEU A 433 18.79 -7.46 -3.13
N PRO A 434 18.00 -8.41 -2.59
CA PRO A 434 16.56 -8.49 -2.79
C PRO A 434 15.76 -7.27 -2.41
N LEU A 435 16.17 -6.60 -1.35
CA LEU A 435 15.69 -5.31 -0.90
C LEU A 435 16.87 -4.36 -0.84
N SER A 436 16.99 -3.53 -1.85
CA SER A 436 17.91 -2.41 -1.83
C SER A 436 17.17 -1.12 -1.54
N TRP A 437 17.78 -0.24 -0.81
CA TRP A 437 17.19 1.04 -0.44
C TRP A 437 18.26 2.11 -0.28
N GLU A 438 17.84 3.31 -0.49
CA GLU A 438 18.63 4.51 -0.33
C GLU A 438 17.76 5.61 0.24
N THR A 439 18.27 6.39 1.16
CA THR A 439 17.63 7.60 1.67
C THR A 439 18.65 8.72 1.78
N GLY A 440 18.18 9.93 1.56
CA GLY A 440 19.04 11.10 1.57
C GLY A 440 18.26 12.39 1.43
N VAL A 441 18.94 13.41 0.94
CA VAL A 441 18.37 14.72 0.66
C VAL A 441 18.38 14.96 -0.84
N GLU A 442 17.26 15.44 -1.35
CA GLU A 442 17.07 15.90 -2.72
C GLU A 442 16.89 17.40 -2.72
N VAL A 443 17.59 18.07 -3.62
CA VAL A 443 17.42 19.47 -3.93
C VAL A 443 16.95 19.57 -5.36
N GLU A 444 15.78 20.15 -5.58
CA GLU A 444 15.21 20.41 -6.89
C GLU A 444 15.20 21.89 -7.20
N ALA A 445 15.41 22.25 -8.44
CA ALA A 445 15.27 23.60 -8.94
C ALA A 445 14.69 23.62 -10.35
N GLY A 446 13.90 24.65 -10.64
CA GLY A 446 13.31 24.84 -11.95
C GLY A 446 13.25 26.31 -12.32
N TYR A 447 13.49 26.60 -13.59
CA TYR A 447 13.41 27.95 -14.12
C TYR A 447 12.53 28.01 -15.37
N GLN A 448 11.54 28.90 -15.34
CA GLN A 448 10.65 29.16 -16.48
C GLN A 448 11.35 30.15 -17.44
N ILE A 449 11.83 29.64 -18.56
CA ILE A 449 12.52 30.45 -19.58
C ILE A 449 11.51 31.31 -20.32
N ALA A 450 10.43 30.71 -20.80
CA ALA A 450 9.36 31.34 -21.55
C ALA A 450 8.03 30.64 -21.26
N ASN A 451 6.92 31.20 -21.74
CA ASN A 451 5.63 30.53 -21.65
C ASN A 451 5.69 29.17 -22.36
N GLY A 452 5.44 28.09 -21.62
CA GLY A 452 5.52 26.73 -22.14
C GLY A 452 6.91 26.08 -22.13
N LEU A 453 7.98 26.83 -21.76
CA LEU A 453 9.33 26.28 -21.69
C LEU A 453 9.91 26.40 -20.28
N LYS A 454 10.09 25.29 -19.61
CA LYS A 454 10.68 25.18 -18.27
C LYS A 454 11.87 24.23 -18.29
N VAL A 455 12.97 24.64 -17.70
CA VAL A 455 14.09 23.76 -17.38
C VAL A 455 14.03 23.45 -15.89
N SER A 456 14.10 22.18 -15.53
CA SER A 456 14.14 21.74 -14.13
C SER A 456 15.14 20.59 -13.98
N GLY A 457 15.68 20.46 -12.79
CA GLY A 457 16.56 19.36 -12.44
C GLY A 457 16.60 19.15 -10.94
N SER A 458 17.06 17.98 -10.54
CA SER A 458 17.28 17.64 -9.13
C SER A 458 18.66 17.03 -8.92
N VAL A 459 19.19 17.29 -7.74
CA VAL A 459 20.44 16.71 -7.25
C VAL A 459 20.15 15.98 -5.97
N ARG A 460 20.56 14.72 -5.89
CA ARG A 460 20.41 13.87 -4.72
C ARG A 460 21.73 13.61 -4.03
N LYS A 461 21.70 13.61 -2.71
CA LYS A 461 22.80 13.17 -1.86
C LYS A 461 22.33 12.07 -0.95
N SER A 462 22.86 10.86 -1.16
CA SER A 462 22.63 9.71 -0.28
C SER A 462 23.29 9.93 1.08
N ILE A 463 22.55 9.65 2.14
CA ILE A 463 23.01 9.69 3.52
C ILE A 463 23.14 8.27 4.06
N LEU A 464 22.14 7.43 3.80
CA LEU A 464 22.11 6.05 4.23
C LEU A 464 21.69 5.16 3.06
N THR A 465 22.40 4.06 2.87
CA THR A 465 22.11 3.10 1.81
C THR A 465 22.65 1.72 2.20
N ASN A 466 22.00 0.65 1.71
CA ASN A 466 22.55 -0.70 1.76
C ASN A 466 23.10 -1.15 0.40
N LEU A 467 23.17 -0.28 -0.55
CA LEU A 467 23.60 -0.57 -1.92
C LEU A 467 25.07 -0.96 -1.99
N THR A 468 25.88 -0.41 -1.09
CA THR A 468 27.32 -0.73 -0.94
C THR A 468 27.57 -2.16 -0.46
N ASP A 469 26.55 -2.83 0.08
CA ASP A 469 26.65 -4.20 0.56
C ASP A 469 26.63 -5.22 -0.59
N ASN A 470 26.24 -4.78 -1.79
CA ASN A 470 26.25 -5.62 -2.98
C ASN A 470 27.65 -5.73 -3.60
N LYS A 471 28.46 -6.65 -3.09
CA LYS A 471 29.82 -6.90 -3.58
C LYS A 471 29.89 -7.87 -4.76
N ARG A 472 28.76 -8.39 -5.23
CA ARG A 472 28.70 -9.47 -6.21
C ARG A 472 28.50 -8.94 -7.62
N ARG A 473 29.50 -9.16 -8.48
CA ARG A 473 29.32 -9.06 -9.93
C ARG A 473 28.63 -10.33 -10.43
N SER A 474 27.45 -10.22 -10.97
CA SER A 474 26.77 -11.36 -11.58
C SER A 474 27.43 -11.72 -12.90
N ASN A 475 27.84 -12.98 -13.03
CA ASN A 475 28.31 -13.55 -14.31
C ASN A 475 27.16 -14.04 -15.21
N SER A 476 25.94 -13.56 -15.00
CA SER A 476 24.80 -13.96 -15.83
C SER A 476 24.90 -13.35 -17.21
N THR A 477 24.71 -14.19 -18.23
CA THR A 477 24.63 -13.78 -19.64
C THR A 477 23.23 -13.29 -20.04
N LEU A 478 22.25 -13.36 -19.14
CA LEU A 478 20.90 -12.87 -19.38
C LEU A 478 20.87 -11.34 -19.28
N PRO A 479 20.17 -10.63 -20.18
CA PRO A 479 19.94 -9.21 -20.05
C PRO A 479 19.24 -8.93 -18.72
N ARG A 480 19.82 -8.08 -17.89
CA ARG A 480 19.26 -7.69 -16.60
C ARG A 480 19.05 -6.19 -16.60
N VAL A 481 17.84 -5.74 -16.34
CA VAL A 481 17.50 -4.32 -16.23
C VAL A 481 18.28 -3.61 -15.11
N HIS A 482 18.83 -4.36 -14.16
CA HIS A 482 19.51 -3.84 -12.97
C HIS A 482 20.93 -4.38 -12.75
N SER A 483 21.57 -4.96 -13.76
CA SER A 483 22.90 -5.56 -13.60
C SER A 483 24.06 -4.55 -13.53
N ASP A 484 23.86 -3.37 -14.09
CA ASP A 484 24.88 -2.30 -14.12
C ASP A 484 24.83 -1.39 -12.89
N TRP A 485 23.96 -1.73 -11.98
CA TRP A 485 23.72 -1.07 -10.73
C TRP A 485 24.99 -0.74 -9.89
N PRO A 486 26.00 -1.62 -9.70
CA PRO A 486 27.21 -1.24 -8.98
C PRO A 486 27.99 -0.08 -9.62
N LEU A 487 27.81 0.17 -10.93
CA LEU A 487 28.43 1.29 -11.63
C LEU A 487 27.75 2.61 -11.26
N TYR A 488 26.44 2.58 -11.04
CA TYR A 488 25.68 3.75 -10.61
C TYR A 488 25.87 4.07 -9.13
N ASP A 489 26.07 3.05 -8.28
CA ASP A 489 26.32 3.24 -6.85
C ASP A 489 27.64 3.98 -6.57
N PHE A 490 28.70 3.65 -7.32
CA PHE A 490 29.96 4.36 -7.22
C PHE A 490 29.84 5.83 -7.59
N ALA A 491 28.97 6.10 -8.53
CA ALA A 491 28.64 7.45 -8.95
C ALA A 491 27.79 8.18 -7.87
N GLY A 492 26.85 7.54 -7.13
CA GLY A 492 25.96 8.12 -6.12
C GLY A 492 26.63 8.68 -4.87
N GLN A 493 27.85 8.27 -4.56
CA GLN A 493 28.57 8.76 -3.38
C GLN A 493 29.07 10.20 -3.50
N SER A 494 29.15 10.74 -4.71
CA SER A 494 29.70 12.07 -4.98
C SER A 494 28.67 13.19 -5.17
N GLY A 495 27.38 12.87 -5.17
CA GLY A 495 26.27 13.80 -5.47
C GLY A 495 26.06 13.96 -6.98
N HIS A 496 24.90 13.54 -7.49
CA HIS A 496 24.65 13.54 -8.93
C HIS A 496 23.42 14.34 -9.28
N ILE A 497 23.43 14.86 -10.51
CA ILE A 497 22.23 15.30 -11.21
C ILE A 497 21.38 14.03 -11.41
N TYR A 498 20.28 13.94 -10.69
CA TYR A 498 19.36 12.82 -10.76
C TYR A 498 18.42 12.96 -11.96
N GLU A 499 17.97 14.16 -12.21
CA GLU A 499 17.04 14.46 -13.29
C GLU A 499 17.34 15.82 -13.90
N LEU A 500 17.31 15.89 -15.22
CA LEU A 500 17.31 17.13 -15.99
C LEU A 500 16.16 17.04 -16.99
N THR A 501 15.19 17.94 -16.88
CA THR A 501 14.00 17.99 -17.73
C THR A 501 13.92 19.34 -18.45
N LEU A 502 13.58 19.30 -19.73
CA LEU A 502 13.43 20.45 -20.59
C LEU A 502 11.98 20.63 -20.98
#